data_a1a2308e49388e389b4a0ab98c8c9554
#
_entry.id   a1a2308e49388e389b4a0ab98c8c9554
#
_cell.length_a   1.000
_cell.length_b   1.000
_cell.length_c   1.000
_cell.angle_alpha   90.00
_cell.angle_beta   90.00
_cell.angle_gamma   90.00
#
_symmetry.space_group_name_H-M   'P 1'
#
loop_
_entity.id
_entity.type
_entity.pdbx_description
1 polymer ?
#
loop_
_entity_poly.entity_id
_entity_poly.type
_entity_poly.pdbx_seq_one_letter_code
_entity_poly.pdbx_strand_id
1 'polypeptide(L)'
;XRNVIVKQNFPKDDDSSIYEIFNRLNSGGVNLYPQEIRASLYHSPFYEMLNRINMEQGWRDLLHMNEPDIHMKDIELLLRGFAMLIDGEDYAPSLPKFLNKFSRKSRNNSHEQNQYLENLFKSFLKQCESLPQEPFMKKRNNRFHIALFEAVFTAICKSKFLQRQLLDHPLDINKIKQLENDEQFVKASSEGTXXXXX
;
A
#
# COMPACT_ATOMS: atom_id res chain seq x y z
N UNK A 1 -15.57 20.47 25.15
CA UNK A 1 -15.06 20.48 24.38
C UNK A 1 -14.09 21.39 24.20
N ARG A 2 -13.34 20.88 24.32
CA ARG A 2 -12.17 21.70 23.96
C ARG A 2 -11.88 21.57 22.48
N ASN A 3 -11.86 22.67 21.80
CA ASN A 3 -11.48 22.71 20.39
C ASN A 3 -9.97 22.89 20.29
N VAL A 4 -9.33 21.96 19.56
CA VAL A 4 -7.90 22.09 19.25
C VAL A 4 -7.78 22.72 17.87
N ILE A 5 -7.24 23.93 17.84
CA ILE A 5 -7.03 24.63 16.58
C ILE A 5 -5.60 24.39 16.14
N VAL A 6 -5.46 23.72 15.00
CA VAL A 6 -4.13 23.46 14.42
C VAL A 6 -3.94 24.42 13.26
N LYS A 7 -3.01 25.37 13.44
CA LYS A 7 -2.65 26.27 12.35
C LYS A 7 -1.60 25.61 11.49
N GLN A 8 -1.86 25.57 10.22
CA GLN A 8 -0.94 24.93 9.28
C GLN A 8 0.04 25.98 8.76
N ASN A 9 1.15 26.09 9.48
CA ASN A 9 2.22 27.03 9.12
C ASN A 9 3.39 26.35 8.43
N PHE A 10 3.14 25.22 7.78
CA PHE A 10 4.18 24.40 7.15
C PHE A 10 4.15 24.56 5.65
N PRO A 11 5.22 24.16 4.96
CA PRO A 11 5.12 24.04 3.51
C PRO A 11 3.92 23.19 3.13
N LYS A 12 3.23 23.58 2.07
CA LYS A 12 1.96 22.93 1.67
C LYS A 12 2.15 21.46 1.32
N ASP A 13 3.37 21.04 1.07
CA ASP A 13 3.64 19.68 0.66
C ASP A 13 4.08 18.75 1.80
N ASP A 14 3.95 19.21 3.07
CA ASP A 14 4.34 18.40 4.22
C ASP A 14 3.29 18.48 5.32
N ASP A 15 2.48 17.42 5.45
CA ASP A 15 1.45 17.30 6.46
C ASP A 15 1.90 16.43 7.65
N SER A 16 3.19 16.08 7.71
CA SER A 16 3.66 15.14 8.74
C SER A 16 3.41 15.64 10.16
N SER A 17 3.42 16.97 10.35
CA SER A 17 3.14 17.55 11.67
C SER A 17 1.71 17.28 12.11
N ILE A 18 0.76 17.38 11.19
CA ILE A 18 -0.65 17.11 11.50
C ILE A 18 -0.82 15.64 11.87
N TYR A 19 -0.19 14.75 11.13
CA TYR A 19 -0.22 13.32 11.43
C TYR A 19 0.35 13.07 12.84
N GLU A 20 1.48 13.70 13.17
CA GLU A 20 2.10 13.54 14.48
C GLU A 20 1.18 14.02 15.61
N ILE A 21 0.51 15.14 15.40
CA ILE A 21 -0.43 15.67 16.40
C ILE A 21 -1.57 14.66 16.62
N PHE A 22 -2.17 14.14 15.55
CA PHE A 22 -3.22 13.15 15.68
C PHE A 22 -2.72 11.89 16.37
N ASN A 23 -1.50 11.46 16.05
CA ASN A 23 -0.91 10.30 16.67
C ASN A 23 -0.74 10.49 18.18
N ARG A 24 -0.31 11.66 18.60
CA ARG A 24 -0.17 11.98 20.02
C ARG A 24 -1.52 12.07 20.72
N LEU A 25 -2.50 12.73 20.10
CA LEU A 25 -3.84 12.83 20.67
C LEU A 25 -4.46 11.46 20.86
N ASN A 26 -4.08 10.52 20.03
CA ASN A 26 -4.61 9.17 20.03
C ASN A 26 -4.15 8.36 21.24
N SER A 27 -3.09 8.79 21.91
CA SER A 27 -2.46 7.97 22.96
C SER A 27 -3.28 7.93 24.26
N GLY A 28 -4.31 8.76 24.41
CA GLY A 28 -5.09 8.83 25.64
C GLY A 28 -6.45 8.17 25.59
N GLY A 29 -6.79 7.44 24.54
CA GLY A 29 -8.11 6.86 24.39
C GLY A 29 -8.12 5.62 23.53
N VAL A 30 -9.20 5.45 22.75
CA VAL A 30 -9.28 4.37 21.77
C VAL A 30 -8.21 4.63 20.70
N ASN A 31 -7.25 3.75 20.61
CA ASN A 31 -6.11 3.97 19.74
C ASN A 31 -6.44 3.65 18.29
N LEU A 32 -6.24 4.63 17.42
CA LEU A 32 -6.30 4.42 15.98
C LEU A 32 -4.93 3.92 15.51
N TYR A 33 -4.96 3.02 14.54
CA TYR A 33 -3.73 2.57 13.90
C TYR A 33 -3.28 3.62 12.87
N PRO A 34 -2.00 3.63 12.51
CA PRO A 34 -1.50 4.65 11.58
C PRO A 34 -2.32 4.79 10.29
N GLN A 35 -2.77 3.67 9.70
CA GLN A 35 -3.53 3.76 8.46
C GLN A 35 -4.92 4.37 8.70
N GLU A 36 -5.52 4.17 9.87
CA GLU A 36 -6.79 4.80 10.20
C GLU A 36 -6.63 6.31 10.28
N ILE A 37 -5.54 6.76 10.90
CA ILE A 37 -5.23 8.20 10.97
C ILE A 37 -5.03 8.75 9.56
N ARG A 38 -4.26 8.02 8.75
CA ARG A 38 -3.95 8.42 7.38
C ARG A 38 -5.23 8.53 6.53
N ALA A 39 -6.12 7.56 6.68
CA ALA A 39 -7.38 7.56 5.95
C ALA A 39 -8.25 8.75 6.32
N SER A 40 -8.24 9.14 7.60
CA SER A 40 -8.98 10.33 8.05
C SER A 40 -8.42 11.61 7.44
N LEU A 41 -7.09 11.74 7.49
CA LEU A 41 -6.44 12.99 7.06
C LEU A 41 -6.46 13.17 5.55
N TYR A 42 -6.36 12.07 4.80
CA TYR A 42 -6.12 12.14 3.35
C TYR A 42 -7.24 11.49 2.55
N HIS A 43 -8.45 11.52 3.10
CA HIS A 43 -9.62 10.99 2.38
C HIS A 43 -9.73 11.63 1.00
N SER A 44 -10.04 10.83 -0.01
CA SER A 44 -9.99 11.31 -1.39
C SER A 44 -10.61 10.27 -2.32
N PRO A 45 -10.88 10.65 -3.58
CA PRO A 45 -11.28 9.64 -4.58
C PRO A 45 -10.24 8.53 -4.75
N PHE A 46 -8.94 8.85 -4.59
CA PHE A 46 -7.92 7.80 -4.62
C PHE A 46 -8.17 6.79 -3.51
N TYR A 47 -8.44 7.26 -2.29
CA TYR A 47 -8.72 6.35 -1.16
C TYR A 47 -10.01 5.58 -1.38
N GLU A 48 -11.01 6.21 -1.99
CA GLU A 48 -12.24 5.48 -2.33
C GLU A 48 -11.96 4.35 -3.30
N MET A 49 -11.04 4.58 -4.25
CA MET A 49 -10.60 3.55 -5.18
C MET A 49 -9.89 2.41 -4.44
N LEU A 50 -9.05 2.73 -3.45
CA LEU A 50 -8.44 1.68 -2.63
C LEU A 50 -9.51 0.85 -1.92
N ASN A 51 -10.55 1.51 -1.41
CA ASN A 51 -11.65 0.79 -0.75
C ASN A 51 -12.34 -0.16 -1.70
N ARG A 52 -12.55 0.26 -2.96
CA ARG A 52 -13.18 -0.62 -3.95
C ARG A 52 -12.30 -1.84 -4.25
N ILE A 53 -11.00 -1.62 -4.45
CA ILE A 53 -10.06 -2.73 -4.68
C ILE A 53 -10.07 -3.67 -3.47
N ASN A 54 -10.14 -3.10 -2.27
CA ASN A 54 -10.10 -3.90 -1.05
C ASN A 54 -11.25 -4.90 -0.96
N MET A 55 -12.34 -4.66 -1.68
CA MET A 55 -13.49 -5.56 -1.71
C MET A 55 -13.43 -6.58 -2.85
N GLU A 56 -12.43 -6.49 -3.73
CA GLU A 56 -12.29 -7.44 -4.83
C GLU A 56 -11.96 -8.83 -4.29
N GLN A 57 -12.67 -9.83 -4.81
CA GLN A 57 -12.49 -11.21 -4.33
C GLN A 57 -11.05 -11.69 -4.56
N GLY A 58 -10.46 -11.34 -5.72
CA GLY A 58 -9.08 -11.73 -5.98
C GLY A 58 -8.10 -11.22 -4.95
N TRP A 59 -8.32 -9.98 -4.48
CA TRP A 59 -7.47 -9.41 -3.43
C TRP A 59 -7.71 -10.11 -2.10
N ARG A 60 -8.98 -10.35 -1.75
CA ARG A 60 -9.31 -11.10 -0.53
C ARG A 60 -8.65 -12.48 -0.55
N ASP A 61 -8.67 -13.14 -1.70
CA ASP A 61 -8.06 -14.45 -1.85
C ASP A 61 -6.54 -14.39 -1.64
N LEU A 62 -5.88 -13.39 -2.22
CA LEU A 62 -4.43 -13.23 -2.03
C LEU A 62 -4.08 -13.01 -0.57
N LEU A 63 -4.88 -12.24 0.15
CA LEU A 63 -4.66 -11.95 1.56
C LEU A 63 -5.03 -13.12 2.46
N HIS A 64 -5.82 -14.07 1.97
CA HIS A 64 -6.36 -15.16 2.78
C HIS A 64 -7.25 -14.60 3.91
N MET A 65 -7.97 -13.53 3.63
CA MET A 65 -8.87 -12.88 4.59
C MET A 65 -10.17 -12.56 3.88
N ASN A 66 -11.28 -13.12 4.37
CA ASN A 66 -12.58 -12.92 3.74
C ASN A 66 -13.17 -11.55 4.01
N GLU A 67 -12.82 -10.94 5.14
CA GLU A 67 -13.40 -9.66 5.54
C GLU A 67 -12.31 -8.59 5.64
N PRO A 68 -12.66 -7.33 5.36
CA PRO A 68 -11.69 -6.24 5.55
C PRO A 68 -11.18 -6.16 6.98
N ASP A 69 -9.92 -5.77 7.10
CA ASP A 69 -9.29 -5.60 8.40
C ASP A 69 -9.89 -4.40 9.11
N ILE A 70 -10.22 -4.55 10.40
CA ILE A 70 -10.83 -3.47 11.16
C ILE A 70 -9.88 -2.30 11.38
N HIS A 71 -8.56 -2.53 11.30
CA HIS A 71 -7.55 -1.48 11.46
C HIS A 71 -6.96 -1.04 10.12
N MET A 72 -7.59 -1.42 9.01
CA MET A 72 -7.23 -0.97 7.67
C MET A 72 -5.82 -1.40 7.23
N LYS A 73 -5.30 -2.49 7.80
CA LYS A 73 -3.96 -2.96 7.38
C LYS A 73 -3.97 -3.42 5.92
N ASP A 74 -5.08 -3.98 5.45
CA ASP A 74 -5.20 -4.39 4.05
C ASP A 74 -5.20 -3.17 3.11
N ILE A 75 -5.84 -2.08 3.51
CA ILE A 75 -5.80 -0.82 2.76
C ILE A 75 -4.35 -0.30 2.72
N GLU A 76 -3.65 -0.38 3.85
CA GLU A 76 -2.25 0.06 3.90
C GLU A 76 -1.37 -0.73 2.92
N LEU A 77 -1.64 -2.04 2.77
CA LEU A 77 -0.89 -2.84 1.81
C LEU A 77 -1.10 -2.35 0.38
N LEU A 78 -2.34 -2.01 0.03
CA LEU A 78 -2.64 -1.45 -1.29
C LEU A 78 -1.93 -0.10 -1.47
N LEU A 79 -2.01 0.74 -0.44
CA LEU A 79 -1.34 2.05 -0.48
C LEU A 79 0.17 1.88 -0.69
N ARG A 80 0.79 0.95 0.05
CA ARG A 80 2.21 0.67 -0.09
C ARG A 80 2.55 0.23 -1.51
N GLY A 81 1.74 -0.67 -2.06
CA GLY A 81 1.96 -1.14 -3.42
C GLY A 81 1.98 -0.01 -4.43
N PHE A 82 0.96 0.85 -4.39
CA PHE A 82 0.89 1.97 -5.32
C PHE A 82 1.99 2.99 -5.06
N ALA A 83 2.29 3.27 -3.79
CA ALA A 83 3.34 4.24 -3.46
C ALA A 83 4.70 3.79 -3.98
N MET A 84 5.02 2.51 -3.81
CA MET A 84 6.28 1.97 -4.30
C MET A 84 6.30 1.90 -5.83
N LEU A 85 5.18 1.58 -6.46
CA LEU A 85 5.11 1.55 -7.92
C LEU A 85 5.35 2.93 -8.51
N ILE A 86 4.70 3.96 -7.95
CA ILE A 86 4.67 5.29 -8.56
C ILE A 86 5.86 6.14 -8.11
N ASP A 87 6.17 6.13 -6.80
CA ASP A 87 7.19 7.00 -6.22
C ASP A 87 8.34 6.21 -5.57
N GLY A 88 8.46 4.92 -5.82
CA GLY A 88 9.45 4.09 -5.15
C GLY A 88 10.89 4.56 -5.35
N GLU A 89 11.19 5.16 -6.49
CA GLU A 89 12.54 5.67 -6.76
C GLU A 89 12.90 6.83 -5.83
N ASP A 90 11.89 7.51 -5.29
CA ASP A 90 12.09 8.62 -4.36
C ASP A 90 11.98 8.20 -2.90
N TYR A 91 11.86 6.89 -2.65
CA TYR A 91 11.71 6.42 -1.28
C TYR A 91 12.92 6.77 -0.42
N ALA A 92 12.64 7.30 0.76
CA ALA A 92 13.61 7.50 1.81
C ALA A 92 12.90 7.22 3.13
N PRO A 93 13.61 6.61 4.11
CA PRO A 93 13.01 6.42 5.43
C PRO A 93 12.57 7.76 6.03
N SER A 94 11.47 7.77 6.76
CA SER A 94 10.71 6.61 7.25
C SER A 94 9.56 6.28 6.32
N LEU A 95 9.12 5.03 6.39
CA LEU A 95 7.97 4.58 5.62
C LEU A 95 6.69 5.35 5.97
N PRO A 96 6.37 5.61 7.26
CA PRO A 96 5.17 6.40 7.53
C PRO A 96 5.17 7.77 6.85
N LYS A 97 6.30 8.46 6.85
CA LYS A 97 6.39 9.77 6.17
C LYS A 97 6.19 9.63 4.67
N PHE A 98 6.78 8.59 4.08
CA PHE A 98 6.64 8.32 2.65
C PHE A 98 5.17 8.07 2.28
N LEU A 99 4.47 7.26 3.07
CA LEU A 99 3.07 6.95 2.81
C LEU A 99 2.17 8.17 3.03
N ASN A 100 2.49 9.01 4.03
CA ASN A 100 1.73 10.24 4.27
C ASN A 100 1.87 11.20 3.09
N LYS A 101 3.09 11.36 2.61
CA LYS A 101 3.35 12.25 1.46
C LYS A 101 2.64 11.74 0.22
N PHE A 102 2.71 10.42 -0.03
CA PHE A 102 2.04 9.83 -1.19
C PHE A 102 0.53 9.99 -1.09
N SER A 103 -0.04 9.78 0.09
CA SER A 103 -1.49 9.93 0.31
C SER A 103 -1.94 11.36 0.04
N ARG A 104 -1.16 12.34 0.53
CA ARG A 104 -1.49 13.75 0.31
C ARG A 104 -1.43 14.09 -1.17
N LYS A 105 -0.37 13.66 -1.84
CA LYS A 105 -0.19 13.90 -3.27
C LYS A 105 -1.33 13.28 -4.08
N SER A 106 -1.76 12.08 -3.69
CA SER A 106 -2.80 11.33 -4.42
C SER A 106 -4.17 11.98 -4.36
N ARG A 107 -4.39 12.92 -3.41
CA ARG A 107 -5.64 13.69 -3.40
C ARG A 107 -5.85 14.47 -4.69
N ASN A 108 -4.77 14.78 -5.38
CA ASN A 108 -4.82 15.58 -6.61
C ASN A 108 -4.90 14.73 -7.88
N ASN A 109 -5.01 13.42 -7.75
CA ASN A 109 -5.14 12.55 -8.92
C ASN A 109 -6.42 12.88 -9.68
N SER A 110 -6.34 12.86 -11.01
CA SER A 110 -7.52 12.97 -11.84
C SER A 110 -8.37 11.70 -11.72
N HIS A 111 -9.64 11.83 -12.11
CA HIS A 111 -10.52 10.66 -12.19
C HIS A 111 -9.93 9.60 -13.11
N GLU A 112 -9.38 10.02 -14.24
CA GLU A 112 -8.78 9.11 -15.23
C GLU A 112 -7.59 8.37 -14.63
N GLN A 113 -6.75 9.07 -13.86
CA GLN A 113 -5.61 8.42 -13.24
C GLN A 113 -6.06 7.35 -12.25
N ASN A 114 -7.04 7.69 -11.41
CA ASN A 114 -7.55 6.72 -10.43
C ASN A 114 -8.19 5.52 -11.13
N GLN A 115 -8.94 5.77 -12.19
CA GLN A 115 -9.57 4.70 -12.96
C GLN A 115 -8.51 3.78 -13.57
N TYR A 116 -7.44 4.37 -14.13
CA TYR A 116 -6.36 3.58 -14.69
C TYR A 116 -5.70 2.71 -13.61
N LEU A 117 -5.41 3.31 -12.44
CA LEU A 117 -4.75 2.56 -11.36
C LEU A 117 -5.63 1.41 -10.86
N GLU A 118 -6.94 1.66 -10.76
CA GLU A 118 -7.86 0.60 -10.37
C GLU A 118 -7.84 -0.54 -11.38
N ASN A 119 -7.90 -0.20 -12.66
CA ASN A 119 -7.88 -1.20 -13.73
C ASN A 119 -6.55 -1.94 -13.78
N LEU A 120 -5.45 -1.24 -13.54
CA LEU A 120 -4.13 -1.88 -13.50
C LEU A 120 -4.07 -2.93 -12.40
N PHE A 121 -4.54 -2.57 -11.20
CA PHE A 121 -4.53 -3.53 -10.09
C PHE A 121 -5.45 -4.71 -10.37
N LYS A 122 -6.62 -4.47 -10.96
CA LYS A 122 -7.51 -5.56 -11.32
C LYS A 122 -6.88 -6.48 -12.36
N SER A 123 -6.13 -5.92 -13.33
CA SER A 123 -5.43 -6.75 -14.30
C SER A 123 -4.33 -7.59 -13.62
N PHE A 124 -3.67 -7.01 -12.62
CA PHE A 124 -2.69 -7.75 -11.82
C PHE A 124 -3.36 -8.92 -11.10
N LEU A 125 -4.50 -8.67 -10.46
CA LEU A 125 -5.23 -9.75 -9.77
C LEU A 125 -5.61 -10.87 -10.73
N LYS A 126 -6.06 -10.50 -11.93
CA LYS A 126 -6.45 -11.51 -12.92
C LYS A 126 -5.24 -12.37 -13.31
N GLN A 127 -4.09 -11.75 -13.54
CA GLN A 127 -2.91 -12.51 -13.93
C GLN A 127 -2.36 -13.34 -12.78
N CYS A 128 -2.64 -12.96 -11.52
CA CYS A 128 -2.27 -13.77 -10.38
C CYS A 128 -3.03 -15.09 -10.30
N GLU A 129 -4.15 -15.21 -10.99
CA GLU A 129 -4.96 -16.44 -10.96
C GLU A 129 -4.19 -17.66 -11.48
N SER A 130 -3.16 -17.43 -12.31
CA SER A 130 -2.34 -18.53 -12.85
C SER A 130 -1.30 -19.03 -11.85
N LEU A 131 -1.10 -18.33 -10.74
CA LEU A 131 -0.08 -18.72 -9.76
C LEU A 131 -0.60 -19.87 -8.89
N PRO A 132 0.32 -20.67 -8.30
CA PRO A 132 -0.09 -21.65 -7.30
C PRO A 132 -0.83 -20.98 -6.15
N GLN A 133 -1.60 -21.75 -5.40
CA GLN A 133 -2.38 -21.22 -4.29
C GLN A 133 -1.49 -20.52 -3.28
N GLU A 134 -2.00 -19.43 -2.73
CA GLU A 134 -1.34 -18.67 -1.67
C GLU A 134 0.03 -18.15 -2.08
N PRO A 135 0.13 -17.47 -3.24
CA PRO A 135 1.45 -17.08 -3.75
C PRO A 135 2.20 -16.10 -2.86
N PHE A 136 1.48 -15.32 -2.05
CA PHE A 136 2.11 -14.31 -1.21
C PHE A 136 1.97 -14.62 0.29
N MET A 137 1.68 -15.87 0.63
CA MET A 137 1.63 -16.27 2.04
C MET A 137 2.93 -16.95 2.41
N LYS A 138 3.52 -16.53 3.54
CA LYS A 138 4.71 -17.18 4.07
C LYS A 138 4.34 -18.56 4.60
N LYS A 139 5.03 -19.58 4.13
CA LYS A 139 4.79 -20.95 4.57
C LYS A 139 5.10 -21.15 6.05
N ARG A 140 6.08 -20.39 6.55
CA ARG A 140 6.58 -20.54 7.90
C ARG A 140 5.53 -20.21 8.96
N ASN A 141 4.76 -19.13 8.76
CA ASN A 141 3.83 -18.64 9.78
C ASN A 141 2.45 -18.29 9.23
N ASN A 142 2.21 -18.59 7.96
CA ASN A 142 0.93 -18.33 7.30
C ASN A 142 0.53 -16.86 7.33
N ARG A 143 1.51 -15.97 7.24
CA ARG A 143 1.28 -14.53 7.18
C ARG A 143 1.55 -14.01 5.78
N PHE A 144 0.86 -12.93 5.43
CA PHE A 144 1.08 -12.29 4.13
C PHE A 144 2.51 -11.77 4.03
N HIS A 145 3.16 -12.07 2.89
CA HIS A 145 4.55 -11.67 2.66
C HIS A 145 4.56 -10.30 1.98
N ILE A 146 4.54 -9.25 2.80
CA ILE A 146 4.36 -7.87 2.32
C ILE A 146 5.44 -7.49 1.32
N ALA A 147 6.71 -7.75 1.66
CA ALA A 147 7.82 -7.35 0.80
C ALA A 147 7.80 -8.09 -0.53
N LEU A 148 7.41 -9.36 -0.53
CA LEU A 148 7.31 -10.11 -1.79
C LEU A 148 6.20 -9.54 -2.67
N PHE A 149 5.03 -9.26 -2.08
CA PHE A 149 3.94 -8.65 -2.82
C PHE A 149 4.38 -7.32 -3.44
N GLU A 150 5.02 -6.46 -2.65
CA GLU A 150 5.48 -5.15 -3.17
C GLU A 150 6.48 -5.32 -4.31
N ALA A 151 7.43 -6.23 -4.15
CA ALA A 151 8.45 -6.46 -5.17
C ALA A 151 7.83 -6.99 -6.46
N VAL A 152 6.92 -7.95 -6.34
CA VAL A 152 6.28 -8.54 -7.52
C VAL A 152 5.38 -7.51 -8.20
N PHE A 153 4.53 -6.83 -7.43
CA PHE A 153 3.63 -5.84 -8.01
C PHE A 153 4.41 -4.75 -8.73
N THR A 154 5.46 -4.23 -8.09
CA THR A 154 6.29 -3.18 -8.69
C THR A 154 7.03 -3.68 -9.94
N ALA A 155 7.67 -4.83 -9.85
CA ALA A 155 8.46 -5.36 -10.97
C ALA A 155 7.58 -5.67 -12.17
N ILE A 156 6.40 -6.25 -11.93
CA ILE A 156 5.51 -6.67 -13.01
C ILE A 156 4.79 -5.48 -13.62
N CYS A 157 4.39 -4.50 -12.81
CA CYS A 157 3.53 -3.42 -13.27
C CYS A 157 4.27 -2.17 -13.73
N LYS A 158 5.57 -2.03 -13.43
CA LYS A 158 6.25 -0.74 -13.67
C LYS A 158 6.25 -0.35 -15.14
N SER A 159 6.64 -1.25 -16.06
CA SER A 159 6.67 -0.91 -17.46
C SER A 159 5.27 -0.60 -18.00
N LYS A 160 4.28 -1.38 -17.57
CA LYS A 160 2.89 -1.12 -17.98
C LYS A 160 2.40 0.22 -17.46
N PHE A 161 2.74 0.54 -16.21
CA PHE A 161 2.38 1.83 -15.64
C PHE A 161 2.96 2.99 -16.44
N LEU A 162 4.24 2.89 -16.80
CA LEU A 162 4.90 3.95 -17.58
C LEU A 162 4.28 4.12 -18.96
N GLN A 163 3.75 3.06 -19.55
CA GLN A 163 3.13 3.08 -20.86
C GLN A 163 1.60 3.23 -20.79
N ARG A 164 1.04 3.35 -19.62
CA ARG A 164 -0.39 3.41 -19.36
C ARG A 164 -1.14 2.24 -19.99
N GLN A 165 -0.58 1.06 -19.79
CA GLN A 165 -1.17 -0.19 -20.26
C GLN A 165 -1.57 -1.07 -19.09
N LEU A 166 -2.34 -2.11 -19.38
CA LEU A 166 -2.75 -3.09 -18.38
C LEU A 166 -1.97 -4.39 -18.59
N LEU A 167 -1.91 -5.21 -17.54
CA LEU A 167 -1.29 -6.52 -17.67
C LEU A 167 -2.15 -7.41 -18.56
N ASP A 168 -1.50 -8.19 -19.43
CA ASP A 168 -2.20 -9.03 -20.38
C ASP A 168 -1.59 -10.43 -20.50
N HIS A 169 -0.62 -10.76 -19.64
CA HIS A 169 0.04 -12.07 -19.65
C HIS A 169 0.09 -12.63 -18.23
N PRO A 170 -0.01 -13.94 -18.07
CA PRO A 170 0.14 -14.56 -16.75
C PRO A 170 1.51 -14.25 -16.14
N LEU A 171 1.57 -14.20 -14.81
CA LEU A 171 2.81 -13.96 -14.10
C LEU A 171 3.72 -15.19 -14.22
N ASP A 172 5.02 -14.94 -14.35
CA ASP A 172 6.03 -16.00 -14.43
C ASP A 172 6.45 -16.39 -13.01
N ILE A 173 6.08 -17.61 -12.60
CA ILE A 173 6.39 -18.09 -11.26
C ILE A 173 7.91 -18.13 -11.03
N ASN A 174 8.69 -18.37 -12.08
CA ASN A 174 10.15 -18.43 -11.94
C ASN A 174 10.71 -17.05 -11.59
N LYS A 175 10.17 -15.99 -12.16
CA LYS A 175 10.60 -14.63 -11.81
C LYS A 175 10.24 -14.30 -10.36
N ILE A 176 9.08 -14.77 -9.91
CA ILE A 176 8.67 -14.54 -8.51
C ILE A 176 9.62 -15.26 -7.57
N LYS A 177 9.99 -16.49 -7.91
CA LYS A 177 10.95 -17.26 -7.10
C LYS A 177 12.32 -16.58 -7.07
N GLN A 178 12.74 -16.01 -8.18
CA GLN A 178 14.00 -15.26 -8.23
C GLN A 178 13.95 -14.05 -7.30
N LEU A 179 12.86 -13.30 -7.32
CA LEU A 179 12.67 -12.15 -6.43
C LEU A 179 12.71 -12.60 -4.97
N GLU A 180 12.05 -13.71 -4.68
CA GLU A 180 11.98 -14.24 -3.30
C GLU A 180 13.36 -14.60 -2.77
N ASN A 181 14.25 -15.06 -3.64
CA ASN A 181 15.59 -15.51 -3.28
C ASN A 181 16.67 -14.44 -3.41
N ASP A 182 16.31 -13.26 -3.90
CA ASP A 182 17.26 -12.16 -4.11
C ASP A 182 17.77 -11.66 -2.76
N GLU A 183 19.09 -11.52 -2.63
CA GLU A 183 19.70 -11.06 -1.37
C GLU A 183 19.22 -9.67 -0.97
N GLN A 184 19.12 -8.76 -1.93
CA GLN A 184 18.65 -7.40 -1.64
C GLN A 184 17.20 -7.41 -1.17
N PHE A 185 16.40 -8.26 -1.78
CA PHE A 185 15.00 -8.40 -1.40
C PHE A 185 14.87 -8.97 0.02
N VAL A 186 15.63 -9.99 0.33
CA VAL A 186 15.61 -10.61 1.67
C VAL A 186 16.02 -9.58 2.73
N LYS A 187 17.05 -8.79 2.44
CA LYS A 187 17.52 -7.74 3.35
C LYS A 187 16.46 -6.67 3.55
N ALA A 188 15.86 -6.19 2.47
CA ALA A 188 14.80 -5.17 2.54
C ALA A 188 13.59 -5.70 3.30
N SER A 189 13.27 -6.96 3.10
CA SER A 189 12.15 -7.62 3.75
C SER A 189 12.37 -7.71 5.28
N SER A 190 13.59 -8.02 5.70
CA SER A 190 13.89 -8.11 7.13
C SER A 190 13.88 -6.73 7.79
N GLU A 191 14.31 -5.70 7.09
CA GLU A 191 14.25 -4.32 7.59
C GLU A 191 12.82 -3.79 7.61
N GLY A 192 12.02 -4.18 6.64
CA GLY A 192 10.63 -3.74 6.55
C GLY A 192 9.72 -4.34 7.59
N THR A 193 10.06 -5.47 8.11
CA THR A 193 9.28 -6.11 9.19
C THR A 193 9.46 -5.44 10.56
N UNK A 194 10.42 -4.81 10.69
CA UNK A 194 10.68 -4.08 11.90
C UNK A 194 9.76 -2.90 12.03
N UNK A 195 9.40 -2.58 11.08
CA UNK A 195 8.53 -1.46 11.07
C UNK A 195 7.11 -1.84 11.38
N UNK A 196 6.95 -2.88 11.25
CA UNK A 196 5.68 -3.34 11.49
C UNK A 196 5.41 -3.76 12.88
N UNK A 197 6.31 -3.80 13.45
CA UNK A 197 6.25 -4.22 14.78
C UNK A 197 6.21 -3.13 15.74
N UNK A 198 6.41 -2.20 15.31
CA UNK A 198 6.36 -1.07 16.09
C UNK A 198 5.11 -0.51 16.22
#